data_172f02454b25571e4124c96fe69d2a07
#
_entry.id   172f02454b25571e4124c96fe69d2a07
#
_cell.length_a   1.000
_cell.length_b   1.000
_cell.length_c   1.000
_cell.angle_alpha   90.00
_cell.angle_beta   90.00
_cell.angle_gamma   90.00
#
_symmetry.space_group_name_H-M   'P 1'
#
loop_
_entity.id
_entity.type
_entity.pdbx_description
1 polymer ?
#
loop_
_entity_poly.entity_id
_entity_poly.type
_entity_poly.pdbx_seq_one_letter_code
_entity_poly.pdbx_strand_id
1 'polypeptide(L)'
;MRLGKISDSVLKRSVLKQIRTKRQEVLSGAGIGEDCAIFAPSDGSACTVSQAAVLEEADMVRVLVKCANNLAAAGARPAAALLTLLLPAEAEEQLLKQLMAAAENTCAMLGMQIAGGHTAVSPHVDCPMACVTAYGVPMPDVEFSASQDAALGILAKGGGMGRASSMFTTRGAKPGQDIVLTKWIALEGTAILARRGRERLLERYPAHLVEEAAGFDRYLSIIPEAAVAVKSGIRVMHDASEGGILTALWELAESSGVGLTIDLRKIPIRQETVEVCELCGVNPYMLASSGCLVLAANHGEEL
;
A
#
# COMPACT_ATOMS: atom_id res chain seq x y z
N MET A 1 -4.01 -12.29 -20.97
CA MET A 1 -3.31 -11.51 -19.94
C MET A 1 -2.72 -12.48 -18.93
N ARG A 2 -1.64 -12.12 -18.24
CA ARG A 2 -1.07 -12.99 -17.18
C ARG A 2 -1.93 -12.86 -15.91
N LEU A 3 -1.92 -13.91 -15.09
CA LEU A 3 -2.56 -13.87 -13.75
C LEU A 3 -1.86 -12.83 -12.86
N GLY A 4 -2.60 -12.23 -11.93
CA GLY A 4 -2.12 -11.22 -10.98
C GLY A 4 -2.31 -9.78 -11.44
N LYS A 5 -1.56 -8.84 -10.84
CA LYS A 5 -1.60 -7.40 -11.20
C LYS A 5 -1.26 -7.23 -12.69
N ILE A 6 -2.07 -6.46 -13.41
CA ILE A 6 -1.81 -6.14 -14.82
C ILE A 6 -0.54 -5.29 -14.94
N SER A 7 0.22 -5.46 -16.03
CA SER A 7 1.42 -4.66 -16.25
C SER A 7 1.08 -3.19 -16.48
N ASP A 8 1.97 -2.28 -16.05
CA ASP A 8 1.77 -0.83 -16.16
C ASP A 8 1.59 -0.36 -17.60
N SER A 9 2.24 -1.02 -18.56
CA SER A 9 2.03 -0.76 -19.98
C SER A 9 0.58 -1.07 -20.43
N VAL A 10 -0.03 -2.13 -19.91
CA VAL A 10 -1.45 -2.45 -20.13
C VAL A 10 -2.33 -1.47 -19.38
N LEU A 11 -2.00 -1.15 -18.12
CA LEU A 11 -2.72 -0.16 -17.32
C LEU A 11 -2.76 1.19 -18.04
N LYS A 12 -1.61 1.70 -18.50
CA LYS A 12 -1.52 2.98 -19.25
C LYS A 12 -2.43 2.97 -20.49
N ARG A 13 -2.32 1.97 -21.36
CA ARG A 13 -3.00 1.99 -22.65
C ARG A 13 -4.47 1.57 -22.61
N SER A 14 -4.86 0.69 -21.69
CA SER A 14 -6.19 0.05 -21.70
C SER A 14 -7.12 0.55 -20.61
N VAL A 15 -6.59 1.14 -19.51
CA VAL A 15 -7.37 1.67 -18.40
C VAL A 15 -7.25 3.19 -18.36
N LEU A 16 -6.04 3.72 -18.13
CA LEU A 16 -5.87 5.17 -17.87
C LEU A 16 -6.26 6.02 -19.08
N LYS A 17 -6.03 5.55 -20.32
CA LYS A 17 -6.47 6.26 -21.55
C LYS A 17 -7.99 6.33 -21.72
N GLN A 18 -8.75 5.48 -21.03
CA GLN A 18 -10.23 5.52 -21.08
C GLN A 18 -10.81 6.53 -20.08
N ILE A 19 -10.05 6.95 -19.09
CA ILE A 19 -10.48 7.90 -18.06
C ILE A 19 -10.38 9.32 -18.63
N ARG A 20 -11.48 9.84 -19.16
CA ARG A 20 -11.55 11.16 -19.83
C ARG A 20 -12.23 12.23 -19.00
N THR A 21 -13.25 11.86 -18.23
CA THR A 21 -13.99 12.79 -17.38
C THR A 21 -13.12 13.27 -16.23
N LYS A 22 -13.07 14.57 -16.02
CA LYS A 22 -12.34 15.23 -14.94
C LYS A 22 -13.32 16.05 -14.09
N ARG A 23 -13.11 16.03 -12.77
CA ARG A 23 -13.87 16.81 -11.80
C ARG A 23 -12.91 17.67 -11.01
N GLN A 24 -13.37 18.87 -10.62
CA GLN A 24 -12.55 19.81 -9.85
C GLN A 24 -12.27 19.30 -8.42
N GLU A 25 -13.20 18.52 -7.88
CA GLU A 25 -13.10 17.92 -6.55
C GLU A 25 -12.08 16.78 -6.48
N VAL A 26 -11.62 16.24 -7.62
CA VAL A 26 -10.60 15.20 -7.68
C VAL A 26 -9.25 15.84 -7.92
N LEU A 27 -8.47 16.03 -6.86
CA LEU A 27 -7.15 16.66 -6.92
C LEU A 27 -6.09 15.70 -7.48
N SER A 28 -6.10 14.45 -7.04
CA SER A 28 -5.32 13.35 -7.60
C SER A 28 -6.23 12.17 -7.87
N GLY A 29 -6.07 11.53 -9.02
CA GLY A 29 -6.85 10.37 -9.44
C GLY A 29 -5.94 9.27 -9.97
N ALA A 30 -6.51 8.31 -10.70
CA ALA A 30 -5.80 7.16 -11.20
C ALA A 30 -4.55 7.53 -12.02
N GLY A 31 -3.40 6.96 -11.66
CA GLY A 31 -2.10 7.16 -12.30
C GLY A 31 -1.15 6.01 -12.01
N ILE A 32 0.01 5.98 -12.69
CA ILE A 32 1.08 5.06 -12.34
C ILE A 32 1.74 5.56 -11.05
N GLY A 33 1.94 4.68 -10.08
CA GLY A 33 2.50 5.01 -8.78
C GLY A 33 1.58 5.86 -7.89
N GLU A 34 0.30 5.98 -8.24
CA GLU A 34 -0.69 6.64 -7.39
C GLU A 34 -1.51 5.58 -6.64
N ASP A 35 -1.23 5.44 -5.36
CA ASP A 35 -1.87 4.45 -4.48
C ASP A 35 -3.23 4.92 -3.98
N CYS A 36 -3.49 6.24 -4.04
CA CYS A 36 -4.70 6.87 -3.52
C CYS A 36 -5.31 7.88 -4.49
N ALA A 37 -6.62 8.03 -4.42
CA ALA A 37 -7.30 9.21 -4.94
C ALA A 37 -7.44 10.26 -3.82
N ILE A 38 -7.29 11.54 -4.18
CA ILE A 38 -7.45 12.66 -3.25
C ILE A 38 -8.65 13.49 -3.70
N PHE A 39 -9.61 13.65 -2.81
CA PHE A 39 -10.80 14.46 -3.02
C PHE A 39 -10.78 15.69 -2.12
N ALA A 40 -11.10 16.85 -2.66
CA ALA A 40 -11.32 18.08 -1.90
C ALA A 40 -12.69 18.65 -2.25
N PRO A 41 -13.72 18.40 -1.43
CA PRO A 41 -14.99 19.10 -1.53
C PRO A 41 -14.80 20.61 -1.40
N SER A 42 -15.82 21.38 -1.85
CA SER A 42 -15.77 22.84 -1.91
C SER A 42 -15.59 23.54 -0.55
N ASP A 43 -15.76 22.83 0.56
CA ASP A 43 -15.56 23.33 1.92
C ASP A 43 -14.07 23.36 2.36
N GLY A 44 -13.15 22.95 1.49
CA GLY A 44 -11.71 22.93 1.77
C GLY A 44 -11.24 21.74 2.62
N SER A 45 -12.12 20.80 2.98
CA SER A 45 -11.71 19.54 3.57
C SER A 45 -11.08 18.64 2.51
N ALA A 46 -10.17 17.76 2.91
CA ALA A 46 -9.59 16.76 2.01
C ALA A 46 -9.82 15.36 2.56
N CYS A 47 -10.12 14.42 1.67
CA CYS A 47 -10.26 13.01 1.98
C CYS A 47 -9.42 12.18 1.01
N THR A 48 -8.66 11.27 1.54
CA THR A 48 -7.87 10.30 0.76
C THR A 48 -8.61 8.98 0.74
N VAL A 49 -8.68 8.35 -0.43
CA VAL A 49 -9.37 7.08 -0.63
C VAL A 49 -8.43 6.09 -1.29
N SER A 50 -8.27 4.92 -0.68
CA SER A 50 -7.54 3.78 -1.22
C SER A 50 -8.47 2.60 -1.42
N GLN A 51 -8.17 1.76 -2.41
CA GLN A 51 -8.90 0.53 -2.67
C GLN A 51 -7.93 -0.63 -2.90
N ALA A 52 -8.19 -1.75 -2.25
CA ALA A 52 -7.48 -3.01 -2.47
C ALA A 52 -8.47 -4.19 -2.53
N ALA A 53 -8.06 -5.25 -3.20
CA ALA A 53 -8.83 -6.49 -3.28
C ALA A 53 -7.93 -7.69 -3.04
N VAL A 54 -8.49 -8.73 -2.40
CA VAL A 54 -7.89 -10.06 -2.28
C VAL A 54 -8.78 -11.05 -3.02
N LEU A 55 -8.22 -11.69 -4.02
CA LEU A 55 -8.92 -12.58 -4.95
C LEU A 55 -8.68 -14.06 -4.65
N GLU A 56 -7.75 -14.37 -3.74
CA GLU A 56 -7.45 -15.73 -3.29
C GLU A 56 -7.67 -15.79 -1.79
N GLU A 57 -8.67 -16.56 -1.32
CA GLU A 57 -9.02 -16.66 0.09
C GLU A 57 -9.07 -15.29 0.79
N ALA A 58 -10.24 -14.75 1.09
CA ALA A 58 -10.39 -13.41 1.64
C ALA A 58 -9.55 -13.18 2.91
N ASP A 59 -8.30 -12.76 2.75
CA ASP A 59 -7.43 -12.39 3.85
C ASP A 59 -7.74 -10.96 4.28
N MET A 60 -8.64 -10.84 5.26
CA MET A 60 -9.13 -9.55 5.75
C MET A 60 -8.02 -8.71 6.38
N VAL A 61 -7.02 -9.35 7.00
CA VAL A 61 -5.88 -8.65 7.60
C VAL A 61 -5.08 -7.95 6.51
N ARG A 62 -4.65 -8.69 5.48
CA ARG A 62 -3.82 -8.15 4.41
C ARG A 62 -4.51 -7.05 3.62
N VAL A 63 -5.77 -7.26 3.21
CA VAL A 63 -6.47 -6.27 2.39
C VAL A 63 -6.68 -4.95 3.13
N LEU A 64 -6.99 -5.01 4.43
CA LEU A 64 -7.16 -3.82 5.27
C LEU A 64 -5.82 -3.12 5.53
N VAL A 65 -4.76 -3.89 5.84
CA VAL A 65 -3.41 -3.32 6.03
C VAL A 65 -2.92 -2.66 4.74
N LYS A 66 -3.13 -3.26 3.56
CA LYS A 66 -2.77 -2.63 2.28
C LYS A 66 -3.47 -1.28 2.09
N CYS A 67 -4.79 -1.23 2.29
CA CYS A 67 -5.51 0.05 2.21
C CYS A 67 -4.99 1.08 3.21
N ALA A 68 -4.72 0.67 4.45
CA ALA A 68 -4.19 1.56 5.48
C ALA A 68 -2.77 2.04 5.16
N ASN A 69 -1.92 1.18 4.59
CA ASN A 69 -0.58 1.53 4.13
C ASN A 69 -0.62 2.56 3.00
N ASN A 70 -1.45 2.34 1.98
CA ASN A 70 -1.64 3.31 0.90
C ASN A 70 -2.06 4.68 1.44
N LEU A 71 -3.02 4.71 2.39
CA LEU A 71 -3.43 5.95 3.04
C LEU A 71 -2.26 6.61 3.79
N ALA A 72 -1.48 5.81 4.54
CA ALA A 72 -0.33 6.31 5.29
C ALA A 72 0.76 6.86 4.38
N ALA A 73 1.08 6.17 3.27
CA ALA A 73 2.02 6.66 2.25
C ALA A 73 1.55 7.96 1.58
N ALA A 74 0.23 8.18 1.51
CA ALA A 74 -0.37 9.43 1.06
C ALA A 74 -0.51 10.49 2.18
N GLY A 75 0.14 10.31 3.33
CA GLY A 75 0.10 11.25 4.46
C GLY A 75 -1.25 11.32 5.17
N ALA A 76 -2.08 10.30 5.02
CA ALA A 76 -3.39 10.23 5.63
C ALA A 76 -3.45 9.19 6.75
N ARG A 77 -4.14 9.52 7.83
CA ARG A 77 -4.47 8.58 8.90
C ARG A 77 -5.73 7.81 8.51
N PRO A 78 -5.71 6.47 8.53
CA PRO A 78 -6.90 5.66 8.29
C PRO A 78 -8.04 6.05 9.26
N ALA A 79 -9.29 6.03 8.77
CA ALA A 79 -10.46 6.43 9.57
C ALA A 79 -11.64 5.47 9.41
N ALA A 80 -11.95 5.03 8.18
CA ALA A 80 -13.08 4.16 7.92
C ALA A 80 -12.80 3.21 6.75
N ALA A 81 -13.55 2.10 6.70
CA ALA A 81 -13.53 1.14 5.61
C ALA A 81 -14.94 0.72 5.19
N LEU A 82 -15.14 0.54 3.89
CA LEU A 82 -16.27 -0.16 3.30
C LEU A 82 -15.81 -1.51 2.78
N LEU A 83 -16.52 -2.58 3.15
CA LEU A 83 -16.14 -3.96 2.82
C LEU A 83 -17.12 -4.54 1.80
N THR A 84 -16.61 -5.04 0.67
CA THR A 84 -17.40 -5.88 -0.24
C THR A 84 -16.91 -7.32 -0.10
N LEU A 85 -17.79 -8.21 0.33
CA LEU A 85 -17.52 -9.64 0.49
C LEU A 85 -18.38 -10.43 -0.49
N LEU A 86 -17.75 -11.22 -1.34
CA LEU A 86 -18.41 -12.18 -2.21
C LEU A 86 -18.06 -13.59 -1.72
N LEU A 87 -19.07 -14.37 -1.42
CA LEU A 87 -18.93 -15.72 -0.89
C LEU A 87 -19.42 -16.74 -1.94
N PRO A 88 -18.78 -17.91 -2.05
CA PRO A 88 -19.28 -19.00 -2.87
C PRO A 88 -20.60 -19.57 -2.30
N ALA A 89 -21.35 -20.28 -3.15
CA ALA A 89 -22.68 -20.81 -2.77
C ALA A 89 -22.63 -21.77 -1.58
N GLU A 90 -21.53 -22.47 -1.39
CA GLU A 90 -21.30 -23.46 -0.34
C GLU A 90 -20.78 -22.82 0.97
N ALA A 91 -20.58 -21.49 1.00
CA ALA A 91 -20.07 -20.83 2.20
C ALA A 91 -21.08 -20.90 3.36
N GLU A 92 -20.58 -21.28 4.52
CA GLU A 92 -21.36 -21.29 5.75
C GLU A 92 -21.33 -19.94 6.47
N GLU A 93 -22.37 -19.62 7.22
CA GLU A 93 -22.45 -18.39 8.04
C GLU A 93 -21.26 -18.26 9.02
N GLN A 94 -20.72 -19.39 9.49
CA GLN A 94 -19.56 -19.42 10.38
C GLN A 94 -18.31 -18.80 9.71
N LEU A 95 -18.09 -19.06 8.42
CA LEU A 95 -16.99 -18.44 7.67
C LEU A 95 -17.16 -16.92 7.60
N LEU A 96 -18.38 -16.45 7.30
CA LEU A 96 -18.67 -15.01 7.27
C LEU A 96 -18.39 -14.36 8.63
N LYS A 97 -18.79 -15.00 9.74
CA LYS A 97 -18.50 -14.51 11.09
C LYS A 97 -16.99 -14.43 11.37
N GLN A 98 -16.22 -15.42 10.93
CA GLN A 98 -14.75 -15.42 11.07
C GLN A 98 -14.10 -14.29 10.28
N LEU A 99 -14.51 -14.11 9.02
CA LEU A 99 -14.02 -13.02 8.17
C LEU A 99 -14.32 -11.64 8.76
N MET A 100 -15.55 -11.44 9.25
CA MET A 100 -15.95 -10.18 9.87
C MET A 100 -15.25 -9.93 11.21
N ALA A 101 -15.02 -10.96 12.02
CA ALA A 101 -14.25 -10.85 13.27
C ALA A 101 -12.79 -10.47 12.98
N ALA A 102 -12.16 -11.07 11.97
CA ALA A 102 -10.82 -10.71 11.53
C ALA A 102 -10.77 -9.26 11.01
N ALA A 103 -11.79 -8.85 10.24
CA ALA A 103 -11.89 -7.47 9.75
C ALA A 103 -12.01 -6.46 10.88
N GLU A 104 -12.91 -6.71 11.85
CA GLU A 104 -13.12 -5.79 12.99
C GLU A 104 -11.86 -5.67 13.86
N ASN A 105 -11.22 -6.80 14.19
CA ASN A 105 -9.99 -6.79 14.96
C ASN A 105 -8.88 -6.01 14.26
N THR A 106 -8.76 -6.17 12.94
CA THR A 106 -7.76 -5.44 12.15
C THR A 106 -8.10 -3.96 12.07
N CYS A 107 -9.35 -3.60 11.83
CA CYS A 107 -9.80 -2.21 11.83
C CYS A 107 -9.54 -1.54 13.17
N ALA A 108 -9.84 -2.22 14.28
CA ALA A 108 -9.56 -1.70 15.62
C ALA A 108 -8.06 -1.41 15.85
N MET A 109 -7.17 -2.34 15.42
CA MET A 109 -5.71 -2.13 15.50
C MET A 109 -5.23 -0.96 14.63
N LEU A 110 -5.83 -0.76 13.45
CA LEU A 110 -5.48 0.30 12.51
C LEU A 110 -6.16 1.64 12.81
N GLY A 111 -7.03 1.71 13.83
CA GLY A 111 -7.78 2.90 14.18
C GLY A 111 -8.86 3.27 13.15
N MET A 112 -9.42 2.28 12.46
CA MET A 112 -10.50 2.43 11.47
C MET A 112 -11.83 1.91 12.00
N GLN A 113 -12.92 2.47 11.48
CA GLN A 113 -14.28 1.94 11.68
C GLN A 113 -14.76 1.25 10.42
N ILE A 114 -15.35 0.05 10.54
CA ILE A 114 -16.15 -0.52 9.45
C ILE A 114 -17.44 0.30 9.33
N ALA A 115 -17.53 1.12 8.27
CA ALA A 115 -18.63 2.07 8.08
C ALA A 115 -19.77 1.52 7.22
N GLY A 116 -19.58 0.35 6.59
CA GLY A 116 -20.57 -0.29 5.76
C GLY A 116 -19.95 -1.21 4.72
N GLY A 117 -20.69 -1.47 3.65
CA GLY A 117 -20.23 -2.31 2.55
C GLY A 117 -21.36 -3.13 1.93
N HIS A 118 -21.00 -4.23 1.27
CA HIS A 118 -21.92 -5.15 0.64
C HIS A 118 -21.46 -6.59 0.86
N THR A 119 -22.38 -7.49 1.20
CA THR A 119 -22.09 -8.92 1.32
C THR A 119 -23.08 -9.71 0.48
N ALA A 120 -22.59 -10.58 -0.38
CA ALA A 120 -23.41 -11.40 -1.25
C ALA A 120 -22.84 -12.81 -1.41
N VAL A 121 -23.73 -13.76 -1.68
CA VAL A 121 -23.39 -15.09 -2.14
C VAL A 121 -23.55 -15.13 -3.66
N SER A 122 -22.56 -15.64 -4.37
CA SER A 122 -22.57 -15.67 -5.84
C SER A 122 -22.11 -17.02 -6.38
N PRO A 123 -22.80 -17.57 -7.38
CA PRO A 123 -22.36 -18.79 -8.07
C PRO A 123 -21.16 -18.57 -8.99
N HIS A 124 -20.68 -17.34 -9.11
CA HIS A 124 -19.57 -16.96 -10.00
C HIS A 124 -18.23 -16.83 -9.28
N VAL A 125 -18.18 -17.17 -7.99
CA VAL A 125 -16.95 -17.20 -7.20
C VAL A 125 -16.78 -18.58 -6.57
N ASP A 126 -15.56 -19.12 -6.68
CA ASP A 126 -15.21 -20.45 -6.15
C ASP A 126 -14.57 -20.37 -4.75
N CYS A 127 -14.17 -19.18 -4.34
CA CYS A 127 -13.62 -18.90 -3.01
C CYS A 127 -14.08 -17.53 -2.52
N PRO A 128 -14.04 -17.27 -1.20
CA PRO A 128 -14.35 -15.95 -0.66
C PRO A 128 -13.44 -14.87 -1.27
N MET A 129 -14.04 -13.77 -1.70
CA MET A 129 -13.33 -12.60 -2.24
C MET A 129 -13.65 -11.38 -1.39
N ALA A 130 -12.65 -10.57 -1.09
CA ALA A 130 -12.79 -9.31 -0.37
C ALA A 130 -12.26 -8.14 -1.19
N CYS A 131 -13.06 -7.08 -1.27
CA CYS A 131 -12.64 -5.78 -1.78
C CYS A 131 -12.91 -4.73 -0.70
N VAL A 132 -11.91 -3.92 -0.40
CA VAL A 132 -11.99 -2.88 0.63
C VAL A 132 -11.77 -1.52 -0.01
N THR A 133 -12.62 -0.57 0.32
CA THR A 133 -12.39 0.86 0.08
C THR A 133 -12.20 1.54 1.42
N ALA A 134 -11.00 2.07 1.66
CA ALA A 134 -10.66 2.74 2.91
C ALA A 134 -10.58 4.26 2.73
N TYR A 135 -10.98 4.98 3.75
CA TYR A 135 -10.96 6.43 3.82
C TYR A 135 -9.98 6.88 4.89
N GLY A 136 -9.20 7.91 4.56
CA GLY A 136 -8.26 8.54 5.46
C GLY A 136 -8.46 10.04 5.58
N VAL A 137 -8.08 10.57 6.72
CA VAL A 137 -8.03 12.01 6.97
C VAL A 137 -6.56 12.45 7.08
N PRO A 138 -6.23 13.70 6.74
CA PRO A 138 -4.85 14.19 6.86
C PRO A 138 -4.26 13.90 8.23
N MET A 139 -2.98 13.49 8.27
CA MET A 139 -2.27 13.36 9.54
C MET A 139 -2.15 14.73 10.20
N PRO A 140 -2.32 14.85 11.54
CA PRO A 140 -2.11 16.10 12.25
C PRO A 140 -0.62 16.51 12.18
N ASP A 141 -0.35 17.81 12.35
CA ASP A 141 0.98 18.44 12.53
C ASP A 141 1.82 18.67 11.27
N VAL A 142 1.20 18.92 10.13
CA VAL A 142 1.94 19.44 8.98
C VAL A 142 1.57 20.90 8.73
N GLU A 143 2.34 21.84 9.30
CA GLU A 143 2.30 23.25 8.86
C GLU A 143 3.00 23.37 7.52
N PHE A 144 2.28 23.84 6.52
CA PHE A 144 2.81 24.03 5.17
C PHE A 144 3.18 25.48 4.90
N SER A 145 4.40 25.72 4.44
CA SER A 145 4.75 26.99 3.83
C SER A 145 4.33 26.98 2.34
N ALA A 146 3.53 27.94 1.96
CA ALA A 146 3.00 28.12 0.61
C ALA A 146 4.07 28.17 -0.52
N SER A 147 5.35 28.30 -0.18
CA SER A 147 6.46 28.36 -1.11
C SER A 147 6.89 27.00 -1.69
N GLN A 148 6.53 25.89 -1.04
CA GLN A 148 6.88 24.53 -1.52
C GLN A 148 5.82 23.94 -2.44
N ASP A 149 4.55 24.33 -2.27
CA ASP A 149 3.43 23.83 -3.06
C ASP A 149 3.41 24.34 -4.50
N ALA A 150 3.96 25.53 -4.73
CA ALA A 150 4.11 26.09 -6.07
C ALA A 150 5.09 25.30 -6.96
N ALA A 151 6.05 24.58 -6.35
CA ALA A 151 7.03 23.77 -7.07
C ALA A 151 6.44 22.41 -7.56
N LEU A 152 5.37 21.93 -6.94
CA LEU A 152 4.71 20.65 -7.30
C LEU A 152 3.64 20.80 -8.40
N GLY A 153 3.28 22.02 -8.83
CA GLY A 153 2.34 22.27 -9.92
C GLY A 153 0.89 21.80 -9.68
N ILE A 154 0.60 21.31 -8.48
CA ILE A 154 -0.68 20.69 -8.14
C ILE A 154 -1.77 21.72 -7.82
N LEU A 155 -1.39 22.95 -7.42
CA LEU A 155 -2.32 23.97 -6.90
C LEU A 155 -2.48 25.23 -7.75
N ALA A 156 -1.97 25.27 -8.97
CA ALA A 156 -1.90 26.53 -9.75
C ALA A 156 -3.21 26.97 -10.43
N LYS A 157 -4.35 26.29 -10.27
CA LYS A 157 -5.60 26.66 -11.00
C LYS A 157 -6.90 26.65 -10.18
N GLY A 158 -6.87 26.87 -8.89
CA GLY A 158 -8.12 27.00 -8.12
C GLY A 158 -7.89 27.79 -6.84
N GLY A 159 -8.28 29.06 -6.83
CA GLY A 159 -8.18 29.92 -5.66
C GLY A 159 -9.07 29.44 -4.50
N GLY A 160 -8.48 28.71 -3.58
CA GLY A 160 -9.06 28.26 -2.34
C GLY A 160 -7.96 27.78 -1.42
N MET A 161 -7.32 28.70 -0.71
CA MET A 161 -6.29 28.42 0.28
C MET A 161 -6.93 27.83 1.53
N GLY A 162 -6.87 26.50 1.71
CA GLY A 162 -7.26 25.89 2.97
C GLY A 162 -7.12 24.37 2.97
N ARG A 163 -6.19 23.84 3.72
CA ARG A 163 -6.06 22.43 4.16
C ARG A 163 -5.89 21.28 3.12
N ALA A 164 -6.13 21.48 1.83
CA ALA A 164 -5.89 20.46 0.82
C ALA A 164 -4.39 20.21 0.52
N SER A 165 -3.52 21.08 1.01
CA SER A 165 -2.08 21.07 0.76
C SER A 165 -1.29 20.09 1.64
N SER A 166 -1.94 19.31 2.51
CA SER A 166 -1.28 18.38 3.42
C SER A 166 -1.19 16.93 2.92
N MET A 167 -1.68 16.66 1.72
CA MET A 167 -1.65 15.32 1.15
C MET A 167 -0.34 15.07 0.40
N PHE A 168 0.22 13.89 0.57
CA PHE A 168 1.46 13.44 -0.05
C PHE A 168 1.14 12.62 -1.28
N THR A 169 2.04 12.63 -2.25
CA THR A 169 1.93 11.81 -3.45
C THR A 169 3.24 11.07 -3.66
N THR A 170 3.24 10.03 -4.44
CA THR A 170 4.46 9.33 -4.86
C THR A 170 5.35 10.22 -5.74
N ARG A 171 4.81 11.35 -6.24
CA ARG A 171 5.48 12.29 -7.12
C ARG A 171 6.30 13.31 -6.35
N GLY A 172 7.37 13.79 -7.00
CA GLY A 172 8.12 14.95 -6.51
C GLY A 172 9.49 14.63 -5.97
N ALA A 173 9.97 13.40 -6.13
CA ALA A 173 11.38 13.08 -5.91
C ALA A 173 12.25 13.90 -6.86
N LYS A 174 13.40 14.37 -6.37
CA LYS A 174 14.33 15.26 -7.10
C LYS A 174 15.69 14.58 -7.23
N PRO A 175 16.42 14.87 -8.33
CA PRO A 175 17.82 14.44 -8.44
C PRO A 175 18.64 14.89 -7.23
N GLY A 176 19.48 14.00 -6.72
CA GLY A 176 20.33 14.26 -5.54
C GLY A 176 19.71 13.92 -4.20
N GLN A 177 18.47 13.48 -4.18
CA GLN A 177 17.86 12.92 -2.97
C GLN A 177 18.27 11.47 -2.75
N ASP A 178 18.32 11.06 -1.49
CA ASP A 178 18.54 9.68 -1.09
C ASP A 178 17.23 8.90 -1.12
N ILE A 179 17.31 7.62 -1.47
CA ILE A 179 16.22 6.67 -1.31
C ILE A 179 16.40 5.92 0.00
N VAL A 180 15.41 6.05 0.88
CA VAL A 180 15.38 5.38 2.18
C VAL A 180 14.32 4.29 2.17
N LEU A 181 14.66 3.12 2.67
CA LEU A 181 13.76 1.98 2.82
C LEU A 181 13.57 1.70 4.32
N THR A 182 12.32 1.55 4.73
CA THR A 182 12.03 1.17 6.12
C THR A 182 11.91 -0.34 6.27
N LYS A 183 12.31 -0.86 7.43
CA LYS A 183 12.25 -2.29 7.77
C LYS A 183 12.97 -3.19 6.73
N TRP A 184 12.27 -4.12 6.13
CA TRP A 184 12.80 -5.12 5.23
C TRP A 184 11.85 -5.34 4.04
N ILE A 185 12.42 -5.77 2.91
CA ILE A 185 11.63 -6.15 1.73
C ILE A 185 11.01 -7.54 1.89
N ALA A 186 10.02 -7.84 1.06
CA ALA A 186 9.42 -9.17 0.89
C ALA A 186 8.73 -9.76 2.14
N LEU A 187 8.40 -8.95 3.15
CA LEU A 187 7.79 -9.43 4.39
C LEU A 187 6.47 -10.18 4.14
N GLU A 188 5.55 -9.58 3.39
CA GLU A 188 4.23 -10.17 3.07
C GLU A 188 4.39 -11.50 2.32
N GLY A 189 5.15 -11.48 1.24
CA GLY A 189 5.32 -12.68 0.42
C GLY A 189 6.03 -13.81 1.15
N THR A 190 7.01 -13.48 2.01
CA THR A 190 7.69 -14.46 2.86
C THR A 190 6.71 -15.12 3.83
N ALA A 191 5.86 -14.34 4.50
CA ALA A 191 4.87 -14.89 5.43
C ALA A 191 3.88 -15.84 4.72
N ILE A 192 3.42 -15.48 3.52
CA ILE A 192 2.53 -16.32 2.72
C ILE A 192 3.22 -17.62 2.33
N LEU A 193 4.44 -17.55 1.78
CA LEU A 193 5.17 -18.72 1.33
C LEU A 193 5.56 -19.63 2.50
N ALA A 194 5.94 -19.05 3.64
CA ALA A 194 6.29 -19.81 4.85
C ALA A 194 5.09 -20.59 5.40
N ARG A 195 3.88 -20.01 5.40
CA ARG A 195 2.67 -20.72 5.82
C ARG A 195 2.25 -21.80 4.82
N ARG A 196 2.24 -21.50 3.53
CA ARG A 196 1.85 -22.46 2.48
C ARG A 196 2.84 -23.61 2.32
N GLY A 197 4.14 -23.34 2.47
CA GLY A 197 5.22 -24.31 2.32
C GLY A 197 5.77 -24.85 3.63
N ARG A 198 5.03 -24.71 4.75
CA ARG A 198 5.52 -24.98 6.11
C ARG A 198 6.14 -26.37 6.27
N GLU A 199 5.49 -27.41 5.81
CA GLU A 199 5.99 -28.79 5.92
C GLU A 199 7.35 -28.95 5.21
N ARG A 200 7.43 -28.50 3.96
CA ARG A 200 8.65 -28.57 3.14
C ARG A 200 9.79 -27.71 3.73
N LEU A 201 9.46 -26.56 4.34
CA LEU A 201 10.44 -25.73 5.01
C LEU A 201 11.01 -26.40 6.27
N LEU A 202 10.17 -27.09 7.06
CA LEU A 202 10.59 -27.81 8.26
C LEU A 202 11.47 -29.02 7.97
N GLU A 203 11.45 -29.56 6.75
CA GLU A 203 12.38 -30.62 6.33
C GLU A 203 13.81 -30.08 6.16
N ARG A 204 13.99 -28.79 5.89
CA ARG A 204 15.29 -28.19 5.57
C ARG A 204 15.79 -27.20 6.63
N TYR A 205 14.90 -26.49 7.30
CA TYR A 205 15.23 -25.40 8.21
C TYR A 205 14.69 -25.63 9.63
N PRO A 206 15.34 -25.04 10.64
CA PRO A 206 14.86 -25.10 12.02
C PRO A 206 13.47 -24.50 12.19
N ALA A 207 12.66 -25.07 13.07
CA ALA A 207 11.29 -24.63 13.30
C ALA A 207 11.18 -23.13 13.66
N HIS A 208 12.11 -22.59 14.45
CA HIS A 208 12.08 -21.18 14.83
C HIS A 208 12.23 -20.23 13.62
N LEU A 209 13.01 -20.59 12.61
CA LEU A 209 13.16 -19.81 11.38
C LEU A 209 11.83 -19.80 10.58
N VAL A 210 11.20 -20.97 10.48
CA VAL A 210 9.93 -21.12 9.73
C VAL A 210 8.81 -20.37 10.43
N GLU A 211 8.71 -20.45 11.76
CA GLU A 211 7.73 -19.75 12.56
C GLU A 211 7.96 -18.22 12.52
N GLU A 212 9.21 -17.78 12.59
CA GLU A 212 9.56 -16.36 12.45
C GLU A 212 9.13 -15.83 11.07
N ALA A 213 9.47 -16.53 10.00
CA ALA A 213 9.05 -16.18 8.63
C ALA A 213 7.52 -16.12 8.48
N ALA A 214 6.80 -17.13 8.99
CA ALA A 214 5.34 -17.19 8.97
C ALA A 214 4.69 -16.06 9.77
N GLY A 215 5.39 -15.52 10.77
CA GLY A 215 4.93 -14.44 11.65
C GLY A 215 5.24 -13.02 11.16
N PHE A 216 5.75 -12.82 9.95
CA PHE A 216 6.11 -11.50 9.43
C PHE A 216 4.90 -10.57 9.22
N ASP A 217 3.67 -11.07 9.28
CA ASP A 217 2.46 -10.24 9.22
C ASP A 217 2.43 -9.14 10.28
N ARG A 218 3.11 -9.32 11.41
CA ARG A 218 3.23 -8.29 12.47
C ARG A 218 3.98 -7.03 12.03
N TYR A 219 4.70 -7.08 10.91
CA TYR A 219 5.49 -5.97 10.38
C TYR A 219 4.86 -5.29 9.17
N LEU A 220 3.67 -5.71 8.72
CA LEU A 220 3.07 -5.26 7.48
C LEU A 220 2.58 -3.80 7.51
N SER A 221 2.21 -3.26 8.67
CA SER A 221 1.78 -1.87 8.78
C SER A 221 2.98 -0.91 8.66
N ILE A 222 2.84 0.14 7.85
CA ILE A 222 3.80 1.24 7.70
C ILE A 222 3.29 2.54 8.34
N ILE A 223 2.16 2.51 9.03
CA ILE A 223 1.56 3.72 9.63
C ILE A 223 2.53 4.44 10.58
N PRO A 224 3.27 3.74 11.49
CA PRO A 224 4.23 4.41 12.37
C PRO A 224 5.36 5.08 11.60
N GLU A 225 5.94 4.40 10.61
CA GLU A 225 7.03 4.93 9.78
C GLU A 225 6.59 6.14 8.97
N ALA A 226 5.41 6.06 8.34
CA ALA A 226 4.83 7.17 7.60
C ALA A 226 4.57 8.39 8.51
N ALA A 227 4.08 8.16 9.73
CA ALA A 227 3.86 9.24 10.69
C ALA A 227 5.17 9.94 11.09
N VAL A 228 6.25 9.19 11.28
CA VAL A 228 7.59 9.75 11.52
C VAL A 228 8.07 10.52 10.30
N ALA A 229 7.98 9.95 9.10
CA ALA A 229 8.39 10.60 7.86
C ALA A 229 7.65 11.93 7.64
N VAL A 230 6.33 11.95 7.86
CA VAL A 230 5.51 13.17 7.79
C VAL A 230 6.02 14.25 8.75
N LYS A 231 6.27 13.89 10.02
CA LYS A 231 6.82 14.82 11.03
C LYS A 231 8.22 15.33 10.68
N SER A 232 9.04 14.51 10.02
CA SER A 232 10.37 14.88 9.53
C SER A 232 10.33 15.72 8.24
N GLY A 233 9.14 16.08 7.74
CA GLY A 233 8.98 16.90 6.55
C GLY A 233 9.17 16.15 5.22
N ILE A 234 9.24 14.80 5.24
CA ILE A 234 9.28 13.99 4.04
C ILE A 234 7.96 14.10 3.30
N ARG A 235 8.02 14.29 1.99
CA ARG A 235 6.84 14.53 1.12
C ARG A 235 6.62 13.45 0.09
N VAL A 236 7.64 12.67 -0.22
CA VAL A 236 7.59 11.64 -1.24
C VAL A 236 7.70 10.30 -0.55
N MET A 237 6.61 9.57 -0.57
CA MET A 237 6.46 8.27 0.05
C MET A 237 5.71 7.33 -0.88
N HIS A 238 6.08 6.05 -0.86
CA HIS A 238 5.41 4.99 -1.61
C HIS A 238 5.49 3.68 -0.84
N ASP A 239 4.39 2.96 -0.67
CA ASP A 239 4.44 1.64 -0.05
C ASP A 239 4.89 0.59 -1.07
N ALA A 240 5.81 -0.27 -0.65
CA ALA A 240 6.20 -1.40 -1.46
C ALA A 240 5.22 -2.55 -1.22
N SER A 241 4.46 -2.93 -2.25
CA SER A 241 3.47 -4.00 -2.15
C SER A 241 3.63 -5.03 -3.26
N GLU A 242 2.63 -5.22 -4.11
CA GLU A 242 2.67 -6.18 -5.21
C GLU A 242 3.70 -5.82 -6.27
N GLY A 243 4.48 -6.82 -6.71
CA GLY A 243 5.62 -6.62 -7.62
C GLY A 243 6.94 -6.33 -6.89
N GLY A 244 6.88 -6.20 -5.56
CA GLY A 244 8.05 -6.08 -4.70
C GLY A 244 8.75 -4.73 -4.78
N ILE A 245 9.95 -4.67 -4.19
CA ILE A 245 10.71 -3.42 -4.08
C ILE A 245 11.13 -2.85 -5.44
N LEU A 246 11.43 -3.68 -6.42
CA LEU A 246 11.84 -3.18 -7.74
C LEU A 246 10.71 -2.45 -8.44
N THR A 247 9.48 -2.93 -8.29
CA THR A 247 8.30 -2.25 -8.84
C THR A 247 8.05 -0.92 -8.12
N ALA A 248 8.10 -0.89 -6.79
CA ALA A 248 7.91 0.34 -6.01
C ALA A 248 8.96 1.42 -6.34
N LEU A 249 10.23 1.04 -6.47
CA LEU A 249 11.30 1.94 -6.89
C LEU A 249 11.07 2.48 -8.30
N TRP A 250 10.63 1.63 -9.22
CA TRP A 250 10.32 2.06 -10.58
C TRP A 250 9.09 3.00 -10.61
N GLU A 251 8.02 2.69 -9.88
CA GLU A 251 6.82 3.52 -9.78
C GLU A 251 7.13 4.91 -9.21
N LEU A 252 7.99 4.99 -8.18
CA LEU A 252 8.46 6.26 -7.61
C LEU A 252 9.26 7.07 -8.65
N ALA A 253 10.18 6.42 -9.38
CA ALA A 253 10.98 7.07 -10.42
C ALA A 253 10.11 7.58 -11.58
N GLU A 254 9.23 6.72 -12.11
CA GLU A 254 8.33 7.04 -13.22
C GLU A 254 7.36 8.17 -12.87
N SER A 255 6.76 8.12 -11.67
CA SER A 255 5.82 9.14 -11.22
C SER A 255 6.49 10.50 -10.98
N SER A 256 7.75 10.49 -10.56
CA SER A 256 8.55 11.71 -10.32
C SER A 256 9.31 12.20 -11.55
N GLY A 257 9.42 11.40 -12.62
CA GLY A 257 10.17 11.74 -13.83
C GLY A 257 11.68 11.80 -13.60
N VAL A 258 12.22 10.96 -12.70
CA VAL A 258 13.64 10.89 -12.36
C VAL A 258 14.22 9.49 -12.57
N GLY A 259 15.53 9.40 -12.72
CA GLY A 259 16.27 8.14 -12.70
C GLY A 259 16.72 7.80 -11.27
N LEU A 260 16.88 6.48 -10.98
CA LEU A 260 17.43 6.00 -9.72
C LEU A 260 18.74 5.24 -9.95
N THR A 261 19.67 5.37 -9.00
CA THR A 261 20.85 4.52 -8.88
C THR A 261 20.74 3.74 -7.58
N ILE A 262 20.62 2.41 -7.68
CA ILE A 262 20.37 1.52 -6.54
C ILE A 262 21.50 0.53 -6.38
N ASP A 263 22.10 0.46 -5.17
CA ASP A 263 22.96 -0.64 -4.78
C ASP A 263 22.12 -1.74 -4.11
N LEU A 264 21.90 -2.84 -4.82
CA LEU A 264 21.08 -3.96 -4.34
C LEU A 264 21.58 -4.54 -3.01
N ARG A 265 22.88 -4.43 -2.71
CA ARG A 265 23.48 -4.94 -1.46
C ARG A 265 23.05 -4.11 -0.23
N LYS A 266 22.57 -2.89 -0.44
CA LYS A 266 22.06 -2.00 0.62
C LYS A 266 20.57 -2.21 0.90
N ILE A 267 19.86 -2.95 0.06
CA ILE A 267 18.44 -3.22 0.27
C ILE A 267 18.31 -4.20 1.45
N PRO A 268 17.61 -3.81 2.53
CA PRO A 268 17.50 -4.63 3.73
C PRO A 268 16.60 -5.85 3.50
N ILE A 269 17.13 -7.03 3.77
CA ILE A 269 16.43 -8.31 3.64
C ILE A 269 16.72 -9.19 4.86
N ARG A 270 15.71 -9.92 5.33
CA ARG A 270 15.86 -10.87 6.43
C ARG A 270 16.40 -12.20 5.93
N GLN A 271 17.19 -12.90 6.78
CA GLN A 271 17.69 -14.23 6.47
C GLN A 271 16.55 -15.21 6.19
N GLU A 272 15.49 -15.16 6.97
CA GLU A 272 14.30 -15.99 6.80
C GLU A 272 13.67 -15.80 5.40
N THR A 273 13.67 -14.58 4.89
CA THR A 273 13.21 -14.28 3.52
C THR A 273 14.10 -14.94 2.48
N VAL A 274 15.42 -14.87 2.66
CA VAL A 274 16.39 -15.48 1.72
C VAL A 274 16.15 -16.98 1.65
N GLU A 275 16.05 -17.65 2.80
CA GLU A 275 15.89 -19.11 2.89
C GLU A 275 14.54 -19.57 2.29
N VAL A 276 13.44 -18.85 2.61
CA VAL A 276 12.12 -19.16 2.05
C VAL A 276 12.12 -18.98 0.54
N CYS A 277 12.70 -17.88 0.05
CA CYS A 277 12.76 -17.59 -1.39
C CYS A 277 13.62 -18.59 -2.14
N GLU A 278 14.77 -19.00 -1.58
CA GLU A 278 15.64 -20.03 -2.16
C GLU A 278 14.89 -21.36 -2.32
N LEU A 279 14.22 -21.83 -1.27
CA LEU A 279 13.47 -23.08 -1.33
C LEU A 279 12.30 -23.03 -2.33
N CYS A 280 11.65 -21.87 -2.45
CA CYS A 280 10.51 -21.68 -3.35
C CYS A 280 10.93 -21.32 -4.79
N GLY A 281 12.21 -21.04 -5.05
CA GLY A 281 12.70 -20.63 -6.36
C GLY A 281 12.18 -19.26 -6.82
N VAL A 282 11.98 -18.32 -5.90
CA VAL A 282 11.45 -16.98 -6.19
C VAL A 282 12.47 -15.89 -5.87
N ASN A 283 12.39 -14.79 -6.61
CA ASN A 283 13.26 -13.63 -6.40
C ASN A 283 12.68 -12.72 -5.30
N PRO A 284 13.36 -12.50 -4.16
CA PRO A 284 12.86 -11.70 -3.06
C PRO A 284 12.63 -10.22 -3.43
N TYR A 285 13.37 -9.67 -4.39
CA TYR A 285 13.20 -8.28 -4.84
C TYR A 285 11.90 -8.05 -5.62
N MET A 286 11.27 -9.12 -6.13
CA MET A 286 10.01 -9.09 -6.86
C MET A 286 8.84 -9.62 -6.02
N LEU A 287 9.11 -10.13 -4.82
CA LEU A 287 8.11 -10.71 -3.93
C LEU A 287 7.37 -9.61 -3.18
N ALA A 288 6.06 -9.81 -2.94
CA ALA A 288 5.21 -8.84 -2.25
C ALA A 288 5.85 -8.32 -0.96
N SER A 289 5.99 -6.99 -0.86
CA SER A 289 6.83 -6.31 0.12
C SER A 289 6.05 -5.37 1.04
N SER A 290 4.71 -5.56 1.21
CA SER A 290 3.95 -4.78 2.20
C SER A 290 4.67 -4.80 3.55
N GLY A 291 4.72 -3.62 4.19
CA GLY A 291 5.51 -3.38 5.39
C GLY A 291 6.80 -2.59 5.15
N CYS A 292 7.25 -2.48 3.91
CA CYS A 292 8.36 -1.62 3.52
C CYS A 292 7.84 -0.32 2.92
N LEU A 293 8.29 0.83 3.44
CA LEU A 293 8.00 2.15 2.91
C LEU A 293 9.24 2.68 2.18
N VAL A 294 9.05 3.18 0.98
CA VAL A 294 10.07 3.84 0.15
C VAL A 294 9.92 5.35 0.31
N LEU A 295 11.00 6.03 0.64
CA LEU A 295 11.03 7.47 0.87
C LEU A 295 12.07 8.11 -0.06
N ALA A 296 11.80 9.33 -0.54
CA ALA A 296 12.83 10.19 -1.12
C ALA A 296 13.09 11.39 -0.20
N ALA A 297 14.32 11.53 0.27
CA ALA A 297 14.69 12.51 1.28
C ALA A 297 16.04 13.18 0.96
N ASN A 298 16.21 14.42 1.41
CA ASN A 298 17.52 15.02 1.54
C ASN A 298 18.14 14.50 2.84
N HIS A 299 19.43 14.15 2.82
CA HIS A 299 20.14 13.63 4.01
C HIS A 299 19.47 12.40 4.63
N GLY A 300 19.18 11.38 3.80
CA GLY A 300 18.48 10.17 4.23
C GLY A 300 19.19 9.37 5.33
N GLU A 301 20.49 9.62 5.56
CA GLU A 301 21.25 9.00 6.65
C GLU A 301 20.91 9.57 8.03
N GLU A 302 20.21 10.71 8.11
CA GLU A 302 19.83 11.39 9.35
C GLU A 302 18.39 11.03 9.80
N LEU A 303 17.68 10.24 9.00
CA LEU A 303 16.31 9.77 9.23
C LEU A 303 16.31 8.46 10.03
#